data_a3fe945b4e288dc96561611602156ece
#
_entry.id   a3fe945b4e288dc96561611602156ece
#
_cell.length_a   1.000
_cell.length_b   1.000
_cell.length_c   1.000
_cell.angle_alpha   90.00
_cell.angle_beta   90.00
_cell.angle_gamma   90.00
#
_symmetry.space_group_name_H-M   'P 1'
#
loop_
_entity.id
_entity.type
_entity.pdbx_description
1 polymer ?
#
loop_
_entity_poly.entity_id
_entity_poly.type
_entity_poly.pdbx_seq_one_letter_code
_entity_poly.pdbx_strand_id
1 'polypeptide(L)'
;KYQNRWIDIDLYLYWSKMLRLSKKISLKGLAIQMNYPVVQELPFDPSMSLNHAQIDELRHYNSVHDLSITQLLYNNMIEEVKLRQYISNTYNLKCFSWDAPKIASELLLQEYCQITNQDPKYVKSLKFEHTDKLELPFIDFKLDCFKKLYSGMSNALNDNSEEIVLLE
;
A
#
# COMPACT_ATOMS: atom_id res chain seq x y z
N LYS A 1 -11.41 -31.16 -0.84
CA LYS A 1 -11.38 -29.67 -0.82
C LYS A 1 -10.49 -29.27 0.35
N TYR A 2 -9.22 -28.98 0.12
CA TYR A 2 -8.35 -28.38 1.12
C TYR A 2 -8.84 -26.94 1.28
N GLN A 3 -9.48 -26.64 2.41
CA GLN A 3 -9.69 -25.24 2.80
C GLN A 3 -8.32 -24.64 3.01
N ASN A 4 -8.01 -23.55 2.29
CA ASN A 4 -6.77 -22.81 2.45
C ASN A 4 -6.67 -22.34 3.90
N ARG A 5 -5.92 -23.08 4.71
CA ARG A 5 -5.59 -22.71 6.10
C ARG A 5 -4.44 -21.70 6.18
N TRP A 6 -3.84 -21.38 5.03
CA TRP A 6 -2.67 -20.52 4.96
C TRP A 6 -3.09 -19.14 4.48
N ILE A 7 -2.56 -18.12 5.12
CA ILE A 7 -2.63 -16.74 4.68
C ILE A 7 -1.32 -16.48 3.96
N ASP A 8 -1.41 -16.21 2.66
CA ASP A 8 -0.27 -15.82 1.85
C ASP A 8 -0.14 -14.31 1.84
N ILE A 9 1.04 -13.80 2.20
CA ILE A 9 1.33 -12.38 2.27
C ILE A 9 2.50 -12.08 1.35
N ASP A 10 2.24 -11.35 0.27
CA ASP A 10 3.30 -10.84 -0.60
C ASP A 10 3.97 -9.61 0.05
N LEU A 11 5.08 -9.85 0.74
CA LEU A 11 5.83 -8.81 1.44
C LEU A 11 6.39 -7.75 0.50
N TYR A 12 6.68 -8.11 -0.76
CA TYR A 12 7.19 -7.17 -1.75
C TYR A 12 6.10 -6.18 -2.19
N LEU A 13 4.91 -6.68 -2.52
CA LEU A 13 3.77 -5.81 -2.83
C LEU A 13 3.43 -4.89 -1.67
N TYR A 14 3.51 -5.43 -0.49
CA TYR A 14 3.23 -4.71 0.73
C TYR A 14 4.20 -3.54 0.93
N TRP A 15 5.50 -3.84 0.88
CA TRP A 15 6.56 -2.84 1.00
C TRP A 15 6.49 -1.78 -0.09
N SER A 16 6.32 -2.19 -1.36
CA SER A 16 6.27 -1.27 -2.50
C SER A 16 5.08 -0.31 -2.43
N LYS A 17 3.92 -0.78 -1.99
CA LYS A 17 2.73 0.05 -1.80
C LYS A 17 2.87 1.00 -0.61
N MET A 18 3.44 0.53 0.50
CA MET A 18 3.63 1.33 1.70
C MET A 18 4.59 2.49 1.46
N LEU A 19 5.68 2.25 0.73
CA LEU A 19 6.68 3.27 0.42
C LEU A 19 6.36 4.10 -0.83
N ARG A 20 5.27 3.81 -1.54
CA ARG A 20 4.90 4.46 -2.81
C ARG A 20 6.06 4.48 -3.81
N LEU A 21 6.82 3.41 -3.86
CA LEU A 21 7.98 3.33 -4.74
C LEU A 21 7.53 3.27 -6.20
N SER A 22 7.95 4.25 -6.98
CA SER A 22 7.73 4.29 -8.43
C SER A 22 8.59 3.28 -9.20
N LYS A 23 9.66 2.80 -8.58
CA LYS A 23 10.61 1.84 -9.17
C LYS A 23 10.59 0.51 -8.43
N LYS A 24 10.68 -0.57 -9.20
CA LYS A 24 10.89 -1.90 -8.62
C LYS A 24 12.25 -1.95 -7.94
N ILE A 25 12.27 -2.35 -6.68
CA ILE A 25 13.49 -2.58 -5.91
C ILE A 25 13.72 -4.09 -5.83
N SER A 26 14.95 -4.55 -6.03
CA SER A 26 15.32 -5.96 -5.82
C SER A 26 15.38 -6.30 -4.32
N LEU A 27 15.34 -7.59 -3.99
CA LEU A 27 15.53 -8.05 -2.61
C LEU A 27 16.85 -7.56 -2.01
N LYS A 28 17.92 -7.52 -2.81
CA LYS A 28 19.22 -6.94 -2.44
C LYS A 28 19.14 -5.44 -2.16
N GLY A 29 18.41 -4.70 -2.97
CA GLY A 29 18.16 -3.28 -2.75
C GLY A 29 17.43 -3.03 -1.43
N LEU A 30 16.46 -3.86 -1.09
CA LEU A 30 15.77 -3.83 0.21
C LEU A 30 16.72 -4.20 1.35
N ALA A 31 17.58 -5.22 1.18
CA ALA A 31 18.57 -5.61 2.16
C ALA A 31 19.52 -4.45 2.52
N ILE A 32 19.99 -3.71 1.51
CA ILE A 32 20.84 -2.52 1.72
C ILE A 32 20.08 -1.45 2.50
N GLN A 33 18.82 -1.17 2.13
CA GLN A 33 17.99 -0.18 2.83
C GLN A 33 17.69 -0.56 4.28
N MET A 34 17.59 -1.86 4.57
CA MET A 34 17.38 -2.39 5.92
C MET A 34 18.68 -2.53 6.71
N ASN A 35 19.84 -2.10 6.16
CA ASN A 35 21.17 -2.29 6.75
C ASN A 35 21.50 -3.76 7.06
N TYR A 36 21.11 -4.68 6.15
CA TYR A 36 21.47 -6.07 6.29
C TYR A 36 22.98 -6.26 6.24
N PRO A 37 23.59 -7.02 7.18
CA PRO A 37 25.04 -6.96 7.40
C PRO A 37 25.89 -7.40 6.20
N VAL A 38 25.44 -8.39 5.45
CA VAL A 38 26.19 -8.96 4.33
C VAL A 38 25.27 -9.24 3.16
N VAL A 39 25.32 -8.41 2.12
CA VAL A 39 24.59 -8.64 0.87
C VAL A 39 25.50 -9.36 -0.12
N GLN A 40 25.16 -10.59 -0.44
CA GLN A 40 25.92 -11.43 -1.38
C GLN A 40 25.35 -11.37 -2.78
N GLU A 41 26.22 -11.55 -3.77
CA GLU A 41 25.78 -11.74 -5.15
C GLU A 41 25.33 -13.19 -5.38
N LEU A 42 24.48 -13.38 -6.41
CA LEU A 42 24.08 -14.72 -6.82
C LEU A 42 25.32 -15.54 -7.21
N PRO A 43 25.49 -16.75 -6.69
CA PRO A 43 26.72 -17.52 -6.92
C PRO A 43 26.95 -17.92 -8.38
N PHE A 44 25.89 -17.99 -9.16
CA PHE A 44 25.94 -18.39 -10.58
C PHE A 44 25.12 -17.47 -11.47
N ASP A 45 25.53 -17.36 -12.74
CA ASP A 45 24.76 -16.66 -13.75
C ASP A 45 23.43 -17.42 -14.01
N PRO A 46 22.27 -16.73 -13.98
CA PRO A 46 20.97 -17.36 -14.24
C PRO A 46 20.83 -18.07 -15.59
N SER A 47 21.67 -17.70 -16.57
CA SER A 47 21.66 -18.32 -17.91
C SER A 47 22.45 -19.62 -18.01
N MET A 48 23.22 -19.98 -16.97
CA MET A 48 24.05 -21.19 -16.98
C MET A 48 23.26 -22.43 -16.61
N SER A 49 23.60 -23.56 -17.25
CA SER A 49 23.17 -24.87 -16.81
C SER A 49 24.01 -25.31 -15.61
N LEU A 50 23.32 -25.61 -14.49
CA LEU A 50 23.97 -25.98 -13.25
C LEU A 50 24.09 -27.51 -13.09
N ASN A 51 25.19 -27.98 -12.55
CA ASN A 51 25.34 -29.35 -12.09
C ASN A 51 24.74 -29.53 -10.68
N HIS A 52 24.69 -30.78 -10.18
CA HIS A 52 24.06 -31.07 -8.88
C HIS A 52 24.72 -30.35 -7.69
N ALA A 53 26.06 -30.26 -7.65
CA ALA A 53 26.78 -29.56 -6.60
C ALA A 53 26.49 -28.04 -6.61
N GLN A 54 26.42 -27.43 -7.78
CA GLN A 54 26.05 -26.03 -7.93
C GLN A 54 24.61 -25.75 -7.58
N ILE A 55 23.70 -26.70 -7.82
CA ILE A 55 22.30 -26.62 -7.38
C ILE A 55 22.22 -26.63 -5.84
N ASP A 56 23.01 -27.44 -5.19
CA ASP A 56 23.03 -27.50 -3.71
C ASP A 56 23.63 -26.22 -3.11
N GLU A 57 24.64 -25.64 -3.74
CA GLU A 57 25.18 -24.34 -3.36
C GLU A 57 24.15 -23.22 -3.54
N LEU A 58 23.42 -23.22 -4.65
CA LEU A 58 22.34 -22.25 -4.88
C LEU A 58 21.19 -22.40 -3.87
N ARG A 59 20.84 -23.63 -3.52
CA ARG A 59 19.84 -23.89 -2.47
C ARG A 59 20.30 -23.36 -1.12
N HIS A 60 21.59 -23.57 -0.79
CA HIS A 60 22.17 -23.02 0.43
C HIS A 60 22.12 -21.48 0.44
N TYR A 61 22.54 -20.85 -0.65
CA TYR A 61 22.44 -19.40 -0.82
C TYR A 61 21.01 -18.89 -0.60
N ASN A 62 20.02 -19.46 -1.26
CA ASN A 62 18.62 -19.05 -1.14
C ASN A 62 18.08 -19.25 0.29
N SER A 63 18.45 -20.37 0.95
CA SER A 63 17.97 -20.68 2.30
C SER A 63 18.61 -19.82 3.38
N VAL A 64 19.89 -19.49 3.24
CA VAL A 64 20.63 -18.74 4.27
C VAL A 64 20.55 -17.23 4.01
N HIS A 65 20.67 -16.80 2.77
CA HIS A 65 20.77 -15.39 2.42
C HIS A 65 19.39 -14.79 2.10
N ASP A 66 18.72 -15.26 1.04
CA ASP A 66 17.47 -14.65 0.58
C ASP A 66 16.33 -14.84 1.60
N LEU A 67 16.26 -16.01 2.23
CA LEU A 67 15.25 -16.27 3.26
C LEU A 67 15.48 -15.41 4.52
N SER A 68 16.75 -15.21 4.93
CA SER A 68 17.06 -14.36 6.07
C SER A 68 16.74 -12.88 5.83
N ILE A 69 16.98 -12.38 4.61
CA ILE A 69 16.57 -11.02 4.22
C ILE A 69 15.04 -10.90 4.23
N THR A 70 14.35 -11.90 3.70
CA THR A 70 12.88 -11.94 3.69
C THR A 70 12.32 -11.99 5.11
N GLN A 71 12.95 -12.73 6.01
CA GLN A 71 12.57 -12.77 7.41
C GLN A 71 12.80 -11.43 8.12
N LEU A 72 13.93 -10.75 7.83
CA LEU A 72 14.18 -9.40 8.35
C LEU A 72 13.12 -8.42 7.84
N LEU A 73 12.77 -8.49 6.56
CA LEU A 73 11.69 -7.68 5.97
C LEU A 73 10.37 -7.92 6.69
N TYR A 74 10.00 -9.19 6.92
CA TYR A 74 8.81 -9.54 7.67
C TYR A 74 8.82 -8.97 9.09
N ASN A 75 9.93 -9.11 9.80
CA ASN A 75 10.07 -8.59 11.17
C ASN A 75 9.91 -7.06 11.23
N ASN A 76 10.44 -6.35 10.24
CA ASN A 76 10.29 -4.89 10.14
C ASN A 76 8.84 -4.46 9.85
N MET A 77 8.03 -5.38 9.31
CA MET A 77 6.63 -5.13 8.93
C MET A 77 5.63 -5.80 9.87
N ILE A 78 6.08 -6.42 10.94
CA ILE A 78 5.24 -7.26 11.80
C ILE A 78 4.04 -6.51 12.39
N GLU A 79 4.21 -5.25 12.78
CA GLU A 79 3.13 -4.45 13.36
C GLU A 79 2.03 -4.14 12.32
N GLU A 80 2.43 -3.89 11.10
CA GLU A 80 1.50 -3.70 10.00
C GLU A 80 0.73 -4.98 9.63
N VAL A 81 1.42 -6.13 9.70
CA VAL A 81 0.77 -7.43 9.50
C VAL A 81 -0.24 -7.69 10.62
N LYS A 82 0.13 -7.43 11.87
CA LYS A 82 -0.78 -7.56 13.03
C LYS A 82 -2.00 -6.65 12.91
N LEU A 83 -1.80 -5.40 12.49
CA LEU A 83 -2.90 -4.46 12.25
C LEU A 83 -3.89 -5.01 11.22
N ARG A 84 -3.40 -5.54 10.10
CA ARG A 84 -4.27 -6.14 9.07
C ARG A 84 -4.95 -7.40 9.54
N GLN A 85 -4.28 -8.20 10.35
CA GLN A 85 -4.89 -9.36 10.98
C GLN A 85 -6.03 -8.96 11.92
N TYR A 86 -5.82 -7.93 12.72
CA TYR A 86 -6.86 -7.38 13.57
C TYR A 86 -8.06 -6.87 12.76
N ILE A 87 -7.82 -6.06 11.72
CA ILE A 87 -8.86 -5.56 10.84
C ILE A 87 -9.59 -6.71 10.14
N SER A 88 -8.85 -7.70 9.63
CA SER A 88 -9.43 -8.86 8.97
C SER A 88 -10.37 -9.64 9.90
N ASN A 89 -9.97 -9.84 11.14
CA ASN A 89 -10.76 -10.57 12.13
C ASN A 89 -11.98 -9.77 12.63
N THR A 90 -11.82 -8.45 12.81
CA THR A 90 -12.87 -7.58 13.37
C THR A 90 -13.94 -7.27 12.32
N TYR A 91 -13.53 -6.98 11.09
CA TYR A 91 -14.42 -6.51 10.02
C TYR A 91 -14.67 -7.55 8.92
N ASN A 92 -14.14 -8.77 9.08
CA ASN A 92 -14.23 -9.84 8.08
C ASN A 92 -13.73 -9.42 6.69
N LEU A 93 -12.66 -8.63 6.63
CA LEU A 93 -12.05 -8.13 5.40
C LEU A 93 -10.78 -8.90 5.05
N LYS A 94 -10.64 -9.36 3.81
CA LYS A 94 -9.40 -10.00 3.32
C LYS A 94 -8.37 -8.92 2.90
N CYS A 95 -7.85 -8.16 3.87
CA CYS A 95 -7.10 -6.94 3.61
C CYS A 95 -5.57 -7.09 3.63
N PHE A 96 -5.03 -8.31 3.74
CA PHE A 96 -3.57 -8.51 3.85
C PHE A 96 -2.75 -7.93 2.69
N SER A 97 -3.27 -7.96 1.46
CA SER A 97 -2.60 -7.41 0.28
C SER A 97 -3.11 -6.02 -0.12
N TRP A 98 -3.90 -5.36 0.72
CA TRP A 98 -4.46 -4.05 0.43
C TRP A 98 -3.55 -2.93 0.94
N ASP A 99 -3.54 -1.81 0.21
CA ASP A 99 -2.95 -0.57 0.69
C ASP A 99 -3.85 0.13 1.72
N ALA A 100 -3.26 1.06 2.47
CA ALA A 100 -3.98 1.75 3.54
C ALA A 100 -5.22 2.54 3.03
N PRO A 101 -5.17 3.26 1.89
CA PRO A 101 -6.35 3.93 1.35
C PRO A 101 -7.51 2.97 1.04
N LYS A 102 -7.22 1.80 0.47
CA LYS A 102 -8.23 0.80 0.18
C LYS A 102 -8.84 0.22 1.45
N ILE A 103 -8.03 -0.05 2.46
CA ILE A 103 -8.53 -0.52 3.76
C ILE A 103 -9.47 0.52 4.37
N ALA A 104 -9.04 1.78 4.42
CA ALA A 104 -9.84 2.88 4.95
C ALA A 104 -11.16 3.04 4.18
N SER A 105 -11.11 2.99 2.86
CA SER A 105 -12.31 3.09 2.01
C SER A 105 -13.32 1.97 2.28
N GLU A 106 -12.86 0.72 2.42
CA GLU A 106 -13.76 -0.41 2.68
C GLU A 106 -14.32 -0.38 4.11
N LEU A 107 -13.53 0.07 5.10
CA LEU A 107 -14.02 0.25 6.47
C LEU A 107 -15.08 1.35 6.54
N LEU A 108 -14.82 2.51 5.95
CA LEU A 108 -15.78 3.61 5.89
C LEU A 108 -17.07 3.19 5.15
N LEU A 109 -16.94 2.42 4.07
CA LEU A 109 -18.09 1.90 3.34
C LEU A 109 -18.94 0.96 4.23
N GLN A 110 -18.31 0.06 4.98
CA GLN A 110 -19.04 -0.84 5.88
C GLN A 110 -19.79 -0.05 6.95
N GLU A 111 -19.13 0.88 7.62
CA GLU A 111 -19.74 1.72 8.64
C GLU A 111 -20.90 2.57 8.07
N TYR A 112 -20.67 3.19 6.91
CA TYR A 112 -21.72 3.97 6.23
C TYR A 112 -22.93 3.10 5.88
N CYS A 113 -22.72 1.92 5.32
CA CYS A 113 -23.81 1.00 4.98
C CYS A 113 -24.56 0.50 6.21
N GLN A 114 -23.88 0.30 7.34
CA GLN A 114 -24.53 -0.07 8.60
C GLN A 114 -25.41 1.05 9.15
N ILE A 115 -24.90 2.29 9.13
CA ILE A 115 -25.63 3.47 9.62
C ILE A 115 -26.84 3.77 8.73
N THR A 116 -26.68 3.71 7.40
CA THR A 116 -27.71 4.10 6.43
C THR A 116 -28.63 2.96 6.00
N ASN A 117 -28.31 1.72 6.39
CA ASN A 117 -28.97 0.49 5.96
C ASN A 117 -29.02 0.35 4.42
N GLN A 118 -27.94 0.80 3.74
CA GLN A 118 -27.83 0.73 2.27
C GLN A 118 -26.96 -0.44 1.82
N ASP A 119 -27.20 -0.93 0.60
CA ASP A 119 -26.37 -1.98 0.00
C ASP A 119 -25.01 -1.42 -0.41
N PRO A 120 -23.88 -2.06 -0.06
CA PRO A 120 -22.54 -1.60 -0.45
C PRO A 120 -22.33 -1.45 -1.96
N LYS A 121 -22.98 -2.28 -2.78
CA LYS A 121 -22.87 -2.17 -4.24
C LYS A 121 -23.58 -0.93 -4.76
N TYR A 122 -24.74 -0.60 -4.16
CA TYR A 122 -25.45 0.62 -4.47
C TYR A 122 -24.59 1.85 -4.13
N VAL A 123 -24.04 1.92 -2.91
CA VAL A 123 -23.21 3.04 -2.49
C VAL A 123 -21.97 3.20 -3.39
N LYS A 124 -21.30 2.10 -3.77
CA LYS A 124 -20.19 2.13 -4.73
C LYS A 124 -20.58 2.57 -6.14
N SER A 125 -21.84 2.43 -6.52
CA SER A 125 -22.35 2.86 -7.83
C SER A 125 -22.77 4.32 -7.88
N LEU A 126 -22.88 4.99 -6.73
CA LEU A 126 -23.25 6.39 -6.67
C LEU A 126 -22.15 7.23 -7.33
N LYS A 127 -22.54 7.97 -8.37
CA LYS A 127 -21.72 9.04 -8.93
C LYS A 127 -22.07 10.30 -8.17
N PHE A 128 -21.08 10.92 -7.54
CA PHE A 128 -21.25 12.24 -6.98
C PHE A 128 -21.33 13.23 -8.16
N GLU A 129 -22.53 13.64 -8.51
CA GLU A 129 -22.69 14.84 -9.31
C GLU A 129 -22.46 16.02 -8.34
N HIS A 130 -21.41 16.79 -8.60
CA HIS A 130 -21.11 18.01 -7.83
C HIS A 130 -22.17 19.07 -8.11
N THR A 131 -23.37 18.89 -7.55
CA THR A 131 -24.44 19.88 -7.66
C THR A 131 -24.46 20.86 -6.50
N ASP A 132 -23.79 20.52 -5.40
CA ASP A 132 -23.75 21.35 -4.20
C ASP A 132 -22.44 22.15 -4.14
N LYS A 133 -22.55 23.41 -3.75
CA LYS A 133 -21.39 24.27 -3.51
C LYS A 133 -20.51 23.62 -2.45
N LEU A 134 -19.31 23.25 -2.84
CA LEU A 134 -18.31 22.71 -1.92
C LEU A 134 -17.80 23.89 -1.08
N GLU A 135 -18.28 24.00 0.15
CA GLU A 135 -17.75 24.95 1.11
C GLU A 135 -16.47 24.37 1.73
N LEU A 136 -15.33 24.99 1.46
CA LEU A 136 -14.09 24.64 2.12
C LEU A 136 -14.20 25.00 3.62
N PRO A 137 -13.74 24.11 4.54
CA PRO A 137 -13.70 24.43 5.95
C PRO A 137 -12.84 25.66 6.19
N PHE A 138 -13.23 26.51 7.13
CA PHE A 138 -12.41 27.66 7.52
C PHE A 138 -11.09 27.15 8.10
N ILE A 139 -9.98 27.48 7.41
CA ILE A 139 -8.63 27.14 7.86
C ILE A 139 -7.82 28.44 7.87
N ASP A 140 -7.30 28.81 9.04
CA ASP A 140 -6.37 29.93 9.15
C ASP A 140 -4.92 29.44 8.99
N PHE A 141 -4.33 29.76 7.84
CA PHE A 141 -2.95 29.42 7.56
C PHE A 141 -2.01 30.52 8.05
N LYS A 142 -0.93 30.13 8.74
CA LYS A 142 0.11 31.08 9.20
C LYS A 142 0.97 31.63 8.06
N LEU A 143 1.14 30.90 6.97
CA LEU A 143 1.98 31.27 5.84
C LEU A 143 1.13 31.91 4.72
N ASP A 144 1.56 33.06 4.22
CA ASP A 144 0.81 33.83 3.20
C ASP A 144 0.69 33.08 1.87
N CYS A 145 1.64 32.22 1.50
CA CYS A 145 1.55 31.39 0.31
C CYS A 145 0.35 30.40 0.40
N PHE A 146 0.10 29.81 1.57
CA PHE A 146 -1.06 28.94 1.77
C PHE A 146 -2.38 29.71 1.85
N LYS A 147 -2.38 30.94 2.39
CA LYS A 147 -3.56 31.81 2.36
C LYS A 147 -3.96 32.14 0.92
N LYS A 148 -2.99 32.47 0.07
CA LYS A 148 -3.23 32.75 -1.36
C LYS A 148 -3.75 31.52 -2.09
N LEU A 149 -3.15 30.34 -1.85
CA LEU A 149 -3.61 29.09 -2.45
C LEU A 149 -5.06 28.78 -2.03
N TYR A 150 -5.36 28.87 -0.73
CA TYR A 150 -6.69 28.61 -0.19
C TYR A 150 -7.74 29.58 -0.75
N SER A 151 -7.43 30.89 -0.82
CA SER A 151 -8.34 31.86 -1.42
C SER A 151 -8.56 31.62 -2.92
N GLY A 152 -7.51 31.19 -3.64
CA GLY A 152 -7.64 30.79 -5.04
C GLY A 152 -8.54 29.58 -5.23
N MET A 153 -8.37 28.55 -4.41
CA MET A 153 -9.24 27.35 -4.43
C MET A 153 -10.68 27.70 -4.06
N SER A 154 -10.90 28.52 -3.03
CA SER A 154 -12.24 28.96 -2.61
C SER A 154 -12.95 29.73 -3.71
N ASN A 155 -12.24 30.63 -4.40
CA ASN A 155 -12.80 31.39 -5.53
C ASN A 155 -13.13 30.48 -6.71
N ALA A 156 -12.24 29.54 -7.07
CA ALA A 156 -12.48 28.59 -8.17
C ALA A 156 -13.70 27.69 -7.90
N LEU A 157 -13.92 27.28 -6.64
CA LEU A 157 -15.09 26.50 -6.26
C LEU A 157 -16.38 27.32 -6.28
N ASN A 158 -16.32 28.63 -6.00
CA ASN A 158 -17.49 29.51 -6.03
C ASN A 158 -17.87 29.97 -7.44
N ASP A 159 -16.93 30.06 -8.38
CA ASP A 159 -17.16 30.58 -9.74
C ASP A 159 -17.77 29.56 -10.70
N ASN A 160 -18.06 28.30 -10.27
CA ASN A 160 -18.56 27.21 -11.13
C ASN A 160 -17.74 27.02 -12.43
N SER A 161 -16.47 27.41 -12.44
CA SER A 161 -15.62 27.21 -13.61
C SER A 161 -15.18 25.73 -13.66
N GLU A 162 -15.55 25.05 -14.75
CA GLU A 162 -15.24 23.61 -15.00
C GLU A 162 -13.75 23.32 -15.23
N GLU A 163 -12.86 24.27 -15.03
CA GLU A 163 -11.41 24.08 -15.20
C GLU A 163 -10.69 24.13 -13.85
N ILE A 164 -10.63 22.98 -13.17
CA ILE A 164 -9.55 22.74 -12.20
C ILE A 164 -8.32 22.34 -13.01
N VAL A 165 -7.51 23.31 -13.39
CA VAL A 165 -6.16 23.05 -13.91
C VAL A 165 -5.33 22.53 -12.72
N LEU A 166 -5.10 21.23 -12.68
CA LEU A 166 -4.07 20.65 -11.83
C LEU A 166 -2.73 21.15 -12.34
N LEU A 167 -2.14 22.10 -11.64
CA LEU A 167 -0.75 22.50 -11.86
C LEU A 167 0.15 21.31 -11.50
N GLU A 168 0.86 20.81 -12.51
CA GLU A 168 1.94 19.83 -12.37
C GLU A 168 3.13 20.40 -11.56
#